data_9be0e9d0577fd45a158bac10935508ea
#
_entry.id   9be0e9d0577fd45a158bac10935508ea
#
_cell.length_a   1.000
_cell.length_b   1.000
_cell.length_c   1.000
_cell.angle_alpha   90.00
_cell.angle_beta   90.00
_cell.angle_gamma   90.00
#
_symmetry.space_group_name_H-M   'P 1'
#
loop_
_entity.id
_entity.type
_entity.pdbx_description
1 polymer ?
#
loop_
_entity_poly.entity_id
_entity_poly.type
_entity_poly.pdbx_seq_one_letter_code
_entity_poly.pdbx_strand_id
1 'polypeptide(L)'
;SVEDLIKYNNLMVKKDLDSVLGSRFLKGSVVKDYPLQKLILNRIFNFTVSLLFWNKYNDYTNAFKIYKKNILLELMPLVSESFNIFLEIPLKVISRNYKYEVIPINWYGRKKGKAKFQIKELRSKYLFTLLYCFIEKNLLNFKK
;
A
#
# COMPACT_ATOMS: atom_id res chain seq x y z
N SER A 1 -7.35 7.74 12.82
CA SER A 1 -7.92 7.77 14.18
C SER A 1 -8.07 6.37 14.75
N VAL A 2 -8.29 6.24 16.05
CA VAL A 2 -8.59 4.94 16.70
C VAL A 2 -9.93 4.41 16.18
N GLU A 3 -10.89 5.27 15.96
CA GLU A 3 -12.20 4.95 15.38
C GLU A 3 -12.08 4.31 13.99
N ASP A 4 -11.19 4.82 13.15
CA ASP A 4 -10.91 4.23 11.84
C ASP A 4 -10.34 2.81 11.99
N LEU A 5 -9.42 2.59 12.93
CA LEU A 5 -8.86 1.25 13.19
C LEU A 5 -9.94 0.26 13.60
N ILE A 6 -10.83 0.63 14.52
CA ILE A 6 -11.94 -0.20 14.95
C ILE A 6 -12.87 -0.51 13.78
N LYS A 7 -13.25 0.51 13.01
CA LYS A 7 -14.12 0.36 11.84
C LYS A 7 -13.53 -0.62 10.82
N TYR A 8 -12.24 -0.53 10.56
CA TYR A 8 -11.59 -1.36 9.56
C TYR A 8 -11.35 -2.79 10.04
N ASN A 9 -11.04 -2.95 11.34
CA ASN A 9 -10.98 -4.27 11.94
C ASN A 9 -12.34 -4.98 11.90
N ASN A 10 -13.42 -4.28 12.24
CA ASN A 10 -14.77 -4.81 12.14
C ASN A 10 -15.15 -5.21 10.71
N LEU A 11 -14.75 -4.40 9.71
CA LEU A 11 -14.95 -4.74 8.31
C LEU A 11 -14.20 -6.01 7.91
N MET A 12 -12.93 -6.12 8.34
CA MET A 12 -12.09 -7.28 8.07
C MET A 12 -12.70 -8.56 8.64
N VAL A 13 -13.19 -8.51 9.87
CA VAL A 13 -13.86 -9.65 10.53
C VAL A 13 -15.19 -9.97 9.85
N LYS A 14 -16.05 -8.97 9.63
CA LYS A 14 -17.39 -9.16 9.04
C LYS A 14 -17.35 -9.80 7.65
N LYS A 15 -16.37 -9.44 6.83
CA LYS A 15 -16.23 -9.92 5.45
C LYS A 15 -15.20 -11.04 5.28
N ASP A 16 -14.64 -11.52 6.36
CA ASP A 16 -13.53 -12.50 6.37
C ASP A 16 -12.42 -12.12 5.38
N LEU A 17 -11.92 -10.89 5.50
CA LEU A 17 -10.85 -10.39 4.66
C LEU A 17 -9.49 -10.71 5.29
N ASP A 18 -8.49 -10.93 4.45
CA ASP A 18 -7.09 -11.11 4.86
C ASP A 18 -6.40 -9.77 5.14
N SER A 19 -6.88 -8.70 4.48
CA SER A 19 -6.38 -7.34 4.69
C SER A 19 -7.41 -6.27 4.32
N VAL A 20 -7.21 -5.06 4.87
CA VAL A 20 -7.91 -3.85 4.47
C VAL A 20 -6.87 -2.78 4.11
N LEU A 21 -6.95 -2.27 2.89
CA LEU A 21 -6.01 -1.31 2.33
C LEU A 21 -6.67 0.08 2.25
N GLY A 22 -6.07 1.06 2.90
CA GLY A 22 -6.55 2.43 2.80
C GLY A 22 -6.13 3.10 1.49
N SER A 23 -7.00 3.95 0.93
CA SER A 23 -6.64 4.81 -0.20
C SER A 23 -7.09 6.25 0.04
N ARG A 24 -6.16 7.18 -0.20
CA ARG A 24 -6.41 8.63 -0.19
C ARG A 24 -7.12 9.12 -1.46
N PHE A 25 -7.28 8.25 -2.45
CA PHE A 25 -7.71 8.61 -3.80
C PHE A 25 -9.01 7.92 -4.23
N LEU A 26 -9.74 7.34 -3.28
CA LEU A 26 -11.09 6.84 -3.50
C LEU A 26 -12.13 7.95 -3.30
N LYS A 27 -13.29 7.78 -3.91
CA LYS A 27 -14.45 8.64 -3.64
C LYS A 27 -14.80 8.59 -2.15
N GLY A 28 -14.92 9.74 -1.52
CA GLY A 28 -15.15 9.88 -0.08
C GLY A 28 -13.87 10.14 0.75
N SER A 29 -12.68 10.11 0.13
CA SER A 29 -11.43 10.54 0.78
C SER A 29 -11.30 12.06 0.75
N VAL A 30 -10.68 12.62 1.80
CA VAL A 30 -10.29 14.03 1.88
C VAL A 30 -8.77 14.11 1.95
N VAL A 31 -8.16 14.84 1.01
CA VAL A 31 -6.72 15.10 0.99
C VAL A 31 -6.50 16.61 1.05
N LYS A 32 -5.90 17.09 2.15
CA LYS A 32 -5.61 18.51 2.35
C LYS A 32 -4.11 18.74 2.54
N ASP A 33 -3.62 19.89 2.08
CA ASP A 33 -2.23 20.35 2.25
C ASP A 33 -1.19 19.35 1.69
N TYR A 34 -1.52 18.66 0.59
CA TYR A 34 -0.58 17.78 -0.10
C TYR A 34 0.21 18.60 -1.14
N PRO A 35 1.55 18.65 -1.09
CA PRO A 35 2.34 19.38 -2.07
C PRO A 35 2.09 18.84 -3.49
N LEU A 36 1.69 19.70 -4.42
CA LEU A 36 1.23 19.32 -5.75
C LEU A 36 2.23 18.43 -6.51
N GLN A 37 3.51 18.78 -6.48
CA GLN A 37 4.57 17.98 -7.14
C GLN A 37 4.63 16.55 -6.60
N LYS A 38 4.56 16.40 -5.26
CA LYS A 38 4.55 15.08 -4.62
C LYS A 38 3.28 14.31 -4.96
N LEU A 39 2.14 15.00 -5.06
CA LEU A 39 0.88 14.39 -5.44
C LEU A 39 0.96 13.82 -6.85
N ILE A 40 1.42 14.62 -7.83
CA ILE A 40 1.54 14.18 -9.22
C ILE A 40 2.47 12.98 -9.33
N LEU A 41 3.67 13.04 -8.75
CA LEU A 41 4.62 11.93 -8.75
C LEU A 41 4.04 10.67 -8.10
N ASN A 42 3.35 10.84 -6.98
CA ASN A 42 2.69 9.72 -6.29
C ASN A 42 1.59 9.10 -7.15
N ARG A 43 0.79 9.90 -7.84
CA ARG A 43 -0.27 9.41 -8.75
C ARG A 43 0.31 8.66 -9.94
N ILE A 44 1.35 9.20 -10.58
CA ILE A 44 2.04 8.53 -11.69
C ILE A 44 2.61 7.19 -11.23
N PHE A 45 3.33 7.16 -10.09
CA PHE A 45 3.90 5.94 -9.55
C PHE A 45 2.81 4.89 -9.26
N ASN A 46 1.76 5.25 -8.55
CA ASN A 46 0.68 4.32 -8.22
C ASN A 46 -0.06 3.81 -9.47
N PHE A 47 -0.26 4.65 -10.47
CA PHE A 47 -0.83 4.24 -11.76
C PHE A 47 0.06 3.22 -12.46
N THR A 48 1.37 3.46 -12.53
CA THR A 48 2.33 2.52 -13.12
C THR A 48 2.31 1.17 -12.40
N VAL A 49 2.30 1.18 -11.06
CA VAL A 49 2.20 -0.06 -10.27
C VAL A 49 0.89 -0.80 -10.53
N SER A 50 -0.23 -0.08 -10.57
CA SER A 50 -1.54 -0.66 -10.88
C SER A 50 -1.56 -1.34 -12.24
N LEU A 51 -0.94 -0.71 -13.24
CA LEU A 51 -0.84 -1.26 -14.60
C LEU A 51 0.03 -2.52 -14.63
N LEU A 52 1.22 -2.50 -14.02
CA LEU A 52 2.15 -3.64 -13.97
C LEU A 52 1.55 -4.86 -13.26
N PHE A 53 0.76 -4.62 -12.23
CA PHE A 53 0.15 -5.69 -11.43
C PHE A 53 -1.28 -6.06 -11.85
N TRP A 54 -1.83 -5.41 -12.89
CA TRP A 54 -3.21 -5.60 -13.35
C TRP A 54 -4.22 -5.47 -12.21
N ASN A 55 -4.09 -4.43 -11.41
CA ASN A 55 -4.87 -4.26 -10.21
C ASN A 55 -5.44 -2.83 -10.09
N LYS A 56 -6.62 -2.71 -9.48
CA LYS A 56 -7.31 -1.42 -9.32
C LYS A 56 -6.90 -0.64 -8.07
N TYR A 57 -6.07 -1.20 -7.20
CA TYR A 57 -5.58 -0.47 -6.03
C TYR A 57 -4.69 0.70 -6.48
N ASN A 58 -4.93 1.88 -5.92
CA ASN A 58 -4.40 3.14 -6.44
C ASN A 58 -3.56 3.95 -5.44
N ASP A 59 -3.18 3.34 -4.29
CA ASP A 59 -2.42 4.02 -3.23
C ASP A 59 -1.46 3.10 -2.46
N TYR A 60 -0.57 2.44 -3.20
CA TYR A 60 0.37 1.45 -2.64
C TYR A 60 1.32 2.04 -1.61
N THR A 61 1.71 3.31 -1.74
CA THR A 61 2.68 3.99 -0.86
C THR A 61 2.08 4.49 0.45
N ASN A 62 0.77 4.36 0.63
CA ASN A 62 0.10 4.73 1.86
C ASN A 62 0.43 3.74 2.97
N ALA A 63 0.68 4.24 4.18
CA ALA A 63 1.00 3.43 5.35
C ALA A 63 -0.23 2.82 6.04
N PHE A 64 -1.43 3.38 5.80
CA PHE A 64 -2.64 2.95 6.50
C PHE A 64 -3.24 1.68 5.89
N LYS A 65 -2.87 0.55 6.46
CA LYS A 65 -3.31 -0.79 6.05
C LYS A 65 -3.39 -1.70 7.25
N ILE A 66 -4.31 -2.66 7.22
CA ILE A 66 -4.49 -3.68 8.27
C ILE A 66 -4.39 -5.05 7.63
N TYR A 67 -3.71 -5.97 8.30
CA TYR A 67 -3.48 -7.34 7.85
C TYR A 67 -3.75 -8.33 8.98
N LYS A 68 -4.25 -9.52 8.66
CA LYS A 68 -4.24 -10.65 9.60
C LYS A 68 -2.79 -11.05 9.89
N LYS A 69 -2.47 -11.38 11.13
CA LYS A 69 -1.11 -11.77 11.55
C LYS A 69 -0.58 -12.99 10.79
N ASN A 70 -1.40 -14.02 10.62
CA ASN A 70 -1.02 -15.21 9.87
C ASN A 70 -0.64 -14.89 8.43
N ILE A 71 -1.38 -13.97 7.78
CA ILE A 71 -1.07 -13.54 6.40
C ILE A 71 0.29 -12.85 6.35
N LEU A 72 0.60 -11.96 7.30
CA LEU A 72 1.93 -11.33 7.34
C LEU A 72 3.05 -12.37 7.48
N LEU A 73 2.85 -13.43 8.25
CA LEU A 73 3.82 -14.52 8.37
C LEU A 73 3.98 -15.32 7.07
N GLU A 74 2.89 -15.56 6.35
CA GLU A 74 2.89 -16.24 5.05
C GLU A 74 3.57 -15.41 3.94
N LEU A 75 3.63 -14.08 4.08
CA LEU A 75 4.28 -13.19 3.13
C LEU A 75 5.81 -13.17 3.27
N MET A 76 6.36 -13.74 4.33
CA MET A 76 7.82 -13.80 4.55
C MET A 76 8.54 -14.64 3.48
N PRO A 77 9.80 -14.37 3.19
CA PRO A 77 10.58 -13.22 3.67
C PRO A 77 10.19 -11.91 3.01
N LEU A 78 10.33 -10.80 3.75
CA LEU A 78 10.24 -9.46 3.19
C LEU A 78 11.65 -8.95 2.87
N VAL A 79 11.82 -8.30 1.73
CA VAL A 79 13.10 -7.72 1.28
C VAL A 79 13.23 -6.25 1.64
N SER A 80 12.15 -5.64 2.11
CA SER A 80 12.09 -4.23 2.47
C SER A 80 12.58 -3.97 3.88
N GLU A 81 13.53 -3.07 4.04
CA GLU A 81 14.10 -2.67 5.33
C GLU A 81 13.60 -1.30 5.83
N SER A 82 12.81 -0.59 5.03
CA SER A 82 12.36 0.78 5.34
C SER A 82 10.96 1.07 4.78
N PHE A 83 10.66 2.31 4.45
CA PHE A 83 9.35 2.73 3.93
C PHE A 83 8.86 1.98 2.69
N ASN A 84 9.74 1.31 1.94
CA ASN A 84 9.38 0.45 0.83
C ASN A 84 8.56 -0.79 1.26
N ILE A 85 8.51 -1.13 2.55
CA ILE A 85 7.62 -2.16 3.09
C ILE A 85 6.12 -1.83 2.83
N PHE A 86 5.76 -0.54 2.78
CA PHE A 86 4.41 -0.12 2.45
C PHE A 86 4.01 -0.40 1.01
N LEU A 87 4.97 -0.65 0.12
CA LEU A 87 4.77 -1.13 -1.23
C LEU A 87 4.80 -2.66 -1.30
N GLU A 88 5.78 -3.30 -0.65
CA GLU A 88 6.00 -4.74 -0.74
C GLU A 88 4.82 -5.56 -0.24
N ILE A 89 4.37 -5.29 0.99
CA ILE A 89 3.30 -6.09 1.60
C ILE A 89 2.02 -6.09 0.76
N PRO A 90 1.44 -4.94 0.36
CA PRO A 90 0.23 -4.96 -0.47
C PRO A 90 0.45 -5.58 -1.86
N LEU A 91 1.64 -5.45 -2.46
CA LEU A 91 1.95 -6.12 -3.72
C LEU A 91 1.94 -7.64 -3.56
N LYS A 92 2.53 -8.18 -2.49
CA LYS A 92 2.50 -9.61 -2.19
C LYS A 92 1.08 -10.09 -1.88
N VAL A 93 0.29 -9.35 -1.10
CA VAL A 93 -1.12 -9.64 -0.83
C VAL A 93 -1.91 -9.79 -2.14
N ILE A 94 -1.76 -8.81 -3.04
CA ILE A 94 -2.44 -8.79 -4.33
C ILE A 94 -1.95 -9.92 -5.25
N SER A 95 -0.64 -10.09 -5.38
CA SER A 95 -0.03 -11.08 -6.27
C SER A 95 -0.32 -12.51 -5.87
N ARG A 96 -0.49 -12.76 -4.57
CA ARG A 96 -0.80 -14.08 -4.02
C ARG A 96 -2.31 -14.32 -3.84
N ASN A 97 -3.16 -13.43 -4.39
CA ASN A 97 -4.62 -13.55 -4.40
C ASN A 97 -5.28 -13.65 -3.01
N TYR A 98 -4.72 -12.98 -2.00
CA TYR A 98 -5.38 -12.84 -0.70
C TYR A 98 -6.60 -11.93 -0.80
N LYS A 99 -7.60 -12.18 0.04
CA LYS A 99 -8.83 -11.38 0.08
C LYS A 99 -8.58 -10.02 0.70
N TYR A 100 -8.82 -8.96 -0.02
CA TYR A 100 -8.67 -7.60 0.51
C TYR A 100 -9.81 -6.68 0.05
N GLU A 101 -10.01 -5.61 0.79
CA GLU A 101 -10.90 -4.52 0.42
C GLU A 101 -10.17 -3.19 0.51
N VAL A 102 -10.48 -2.28 -0.41
CA VAL A 102 -9.90 -0.93 -0.42
C VAL A 102 -10.93 0.06 0.10
N ILE A 103 -10.53 0.88 1.06
CA ILE A 103 -11.41 1.84 1.72
C ILE A 103 -10.88 3.27 1.61
N PRO A 104 -11.76 4.28 1.56
CA PRO A 104 -11.34 5.66 1.57
C PRO A 104 -10.75 6.04 2.94
N ILE A 105 -9.66 6.79 2.92
CA ILE A 105 -9.06 7.38 4.12
C ILE A 105 -8.81 8.86 3.91
N ASN A 106 -8.90 9.62 5.00
CA ASN A 106 -8.56 11.05 4.99
C ASN A 106 -7.08 11.24 5.27
N TRP A 107 -6.48 12.23 4.62
CA TRP A 107 -5.11 12.61 4.85
C TRP A 107 -4.96 14.13 4.95
N TYR A 108 -4.26 14.57 5.96
CA TYR A 108 -3.99 15.97 6.22
C TYR A 108 -2.50 16.21 6.29
N GLY A 109 -1.99 17.18 5.54
CA GLY A 109 -0.59 17.59 5.57
C GLY A 109 -0.17 18.03 6.97
N ARG A 110 1.06 17.71 7.35
CA ARG A 110 1.62 18.17 8.62
C ARG A 110 1.92 19.66 8.56
N LYS A 111 1.39 20.44 9.49
CA LYS A 111 1.67 21.88 9.61
C LYS A 111 3.05 22.19 10.21
N LYS A 112 3.68 21.23 10.91
CA LYS A 112 5.00 21.38 11.56
C LYS A 112 5.86 20.12 11.34
N GLY A 113 7.17 20.29 11.24
CA GLY A 113 8.16 19.24 11.11
C GLY A 113 8.71 19.07 9.69
N LYS A 114 10.00 18.70 9.60
CA LYS A 114 10.63 18.36 8.31
C LYS A 114 10.23 16.95 7.88
N ALA A 115 9.87 16.79 6.62
CA ALA A 115 9.66 15.45 6.06
C ALA A 115 11.00 14.69 6.11
N LYS A 116 11.04 13.58 6.85
CA LYS A 116 12.22 12.66 6.89
C LYS A 116 12.42 11.90 5.57
N PHE A 117 11.65 12.25 4.56
CA PHE A 117 11.61 11.57 3.28
C PHE A 117 12.71 12.14 2.37
N GLN A 118 13.84 11.46 2.29
CA GLN A 118 14.87 11.77 1.29
C GLN A 118 14.53 11.04 -0.02
N ILE A 119 14.08 11.80 -1.00
CA ILE A 119 13.59 11.28 -2.29
C ILE A 119 14.67 10.44 -3.02
N LYS A 120 15.94 10.77 -2.86
CA LYS A 120 17.06 10.15 -3.62
C LYS A 120 17.33 8.70 -3.20
N GLU A 121 17.38 8.40 -1.91
CA GLU A 121 17.61 7.04 -1.40
C GLU A 121 16.40 6.12 -1.56
N LEU A 122 15.21 6.69 -1.56
CA LEU A 122 13.97 5.93 -1.65
C LEU A 122 13.65 5.47 -3.07
N ARG A 123 14.09 6.19 -4.09
CA ARG A 123 13.81 5.80 -5.49
C ARG A 123 14.35 4.42 -5.83
N SER A 124 15.61 4.15 -5.52
CA SER A 124 16.25 2.84 -5.80
C SER A 124 15.61 1.71 -4.99
N LYS A 125 15.33 1.93 -3.71
CA LYS A 125 14.66 0.94 -2.86
C LYS A 125 13.24 0.62 -3.34
N TYR A 126 12.45 1.62 -3.71
CA TYR A 126 11.11 1.41 -4.26
C TYR A 126 11.14 0.70 -5.62
N LEU A 127 12.07 1.08 -6.50
CA LEU A 127 12.24 0.42 -7.80
C LEU A 127 12.67 -1.05 -7.62
N PHE A 128 13.63 -1.31 -6.75
CA PHE A 128 14.07 -2.67 -6.43
C PHE A 128 12.90 -3.51 -5.91
N THR A 129 12.16 -3.01 -4.93
CA THR A 129 11.00 -3.71 -4.36
C THR A 129 9.93 -3.99 -5.41
N LEU A 130 9.67 -3.02 -6.29
CA LEU A 130 8.70 -3.17 -7.39
C LEU A 130 9.13 -4.28 -8.35
N LEU A 131 10.38 -4.27 -8.79
CA LEU A 131 10.95 -5.29 -9.69
C LEU A 131 10.96 -6.66 -9.02
N TYR A 132 11.39 -6.74 -7.76
CA TYR A 132 11.38 -7.98 -7.01
C TYR A 132 9.96 -8.59 -6.93
N CYS A 133 8.97 -7.82 -6.50
CA CYS A 133 7.59 -8.30 -6.42
C CYS A 133 7.01 -8.66 -7.79
N PHE A 134 7.39 -7.94 -8.85
CA PHE A 134 6.95 -8.23 -10.22
C PHE A 134 7.54 -9.56 -10.71
N ILE A 135 8.83 -9.79 -10.48
CA ILE A 135 9.50 -11.05 -10.82
C ILE A 135 8.90 -12.20 -10.01
N GLU A 136 8.72 -12.01 -8.68
CA GLU A 136 8.10 -13.01 -7.81
C GLU A 136 6.72 -13.42 -8.32
N LYS A 137 5.87 -12.43 -8.66
CA LYS A 137 4.53 -12.68 -9.21
C LYS A 137 4.55 -13.53 -10.47
N ASN A 138 5.49 -13.26 -11.39
CA ASN A 138 5.51 -13.91 -12.69
C ASN A 138 6.24 -15.27 -12.69
N LEU A 139 7.24 -15.45 -11.82
CA LEU A 139 8.02 -16.70 -11.75
C LEU A 139 7.40 -17.73 -10.81
N LEU A 140 6.84 -17.32 -9.68
CA LEU A 140 6.41 -18.26 -8.64
C LEU A 140 4.96 -18.74 -8.80
N ASN A 141 4.19 -18.21 -9.76
CA ASN A 141 2.83 -18.67 -10.09
C ASN A 141 2.04 -19.09 -8.83
N PHE A 142 1.82 -18.18 -7.89
CA PHE A 142 1.00 -18.44 -6.70
C PHE A 142 -0.45 -18.71 -7.11
N LYS A 143 -0.73 -19.95 -7.52
CA LYS A 143 -2.10 -20.45 -7.68
C LYS A 143 -2.61 -20.81 -6.29
N LYS A 144 -3.57 -20.05 -5.79
CA LYS A 144 -4.48 -20.50 -4.74
C LYS A 144 -5.77 -21.00 -5.37
#